data_edd700b6dc569c223d23627703fca9d3
#
_entry.id   edd700b6dc569c223d23627703fca9d3
#
_cell.length_a   1.000
_cell.length_b   1.000
_cell.length_c   1.000
_cell.angle_alpha   90.00
_cell.angle_beta   90.00
_cell.angle_gamma   90.00
#
_symmetry.space_group_name_H-M   'P 1'
#
loop_
_entity.id
_entity.type
_entity.pdbx_description
1 polymer ?
#
loop_
_entity_poly.entity_id
_entity_poly.type
_entity_poly.pdbx_seq_one_letter_code
_entity_poly.pdbx_strand_id
1 'polypeptide(L)'
;DFEIIKPISKGAFGSVYLSKKKSTGEYFAIKVLKKADMVAKNQVTNVKAERAIMMWQGESDFVAKLYWTFSSKDYLYLVMEYMNGGDCASLIKVLGGLPEDWVKKYIGEVVLGVEHLHSRGIVHRDLKPDNLLIDSKGHLKLTDFGLSRMGLIGRQKRALNSGAEAAPDILKHGPFARSASMASFRSTSMDLHGRSHSPGSTPLMTPSDCYP
;
A
#
# COMPACT_ATOMS: atom_id res chain seq x y z
N ASP A 1 -10.03 -19.46 0.19
CA ASP A 1 -10.57 -18.86 1.42
C ASP A 1 -11.65 -17.80 1.16
N PHE A 2 -11.66 -17.16 -0.03
CA PHE A 2 -12.65 -16.16 -0.44
C PHE A 2 -13.42 -16.61 -1.67
N GLU A 3 -14.68 -16.22 -1.75
CA GLU A 3 -15.55 -16.36 -2.92
C GLU A 3 -15.71 -14.97 -3.55
N ILE A 4 -15.39 -14.83 -4.83
CA ILE A 4 -15.61 -13.60 -5.59
C ILE A 4 -17.06 -13.55 -6.02
N ILE A 5 -17.77 -12.47 -5.67
CA ILE A 5 -19.19 -12.29 -5.99
C ILE A 5 -19.37 -11.49 -7.27
N LYS A 6 -18.80 -10.28 -7.32
CA LYS A 6 -18.90 -9.38 -8.49
C LYS A 6 -17.81 -8.32 -8.48
N PRO A 7 -17.44 -7.78 -9.65
CA PRO A 7 -16.61 -6.58 -9.70
C PRO A 7 -17.40 -5.37 -9.18
N ILE A 8 -16.75 -4.48 -8.42
CA ILE A 8 -17.33 -3.25 -7.87
C ILE A 8 -16.61 -1.99 -8.38
N SER A 9 -15.34 -2.10 -8.76
CA SER A 9 -14.59 -0.99 -9.34
C SER A 9 -13.49 -1.51 -10.26
N LYS A 10 -13.15 -0.71 -11.28
CA LYS A 10 -12.04 -0.98 -12.19
C LYS A 10 -11.11 0.24 -12.21
N GLY A 11 -9.91 0.07 -11.71
CA GLY A 11 -8.87 1.10 -11.73
C GLY A 11 -7.85 0.89 -12.84
N ALA A 12 -6.90 1.81 -12.94
CA ALA A 12 -5.84 1.79 -13.95
C ALA A 12 -4.90 0.57 -13.85
N PHE A 13 -4.79 -0.05 -12.67
CA PHE A 13 -3.81 -1.11 -12.37
C PHE A 13 -4.44 -2.43 -11.96
N GLY A 14 -5.76 -2.52 -11.93
CA GLY A 14 -6.48 -3.72 -11.51
C GLY A 14 -7.95 -3.46 -11.26
N SER A 15 -8.61 -4.46 -10.71
CA SER A 15 -10.04 -4.41 -10.41
C SER A 15 -10.27 -4.69 -8.93
N VAL A 16 -11.32 -4.09 -8.38
CA VAL A 16 -11.80 -4.37 -7.03
C VAL A 16 -13.04 -5.23 -7.11
N TYR A 17 -13.09 -6.28 -6.32
CA TYR A 17 -14.18 -7.24 -6.30
C TYR A 17 -14.83 -7.27 -4.92
N LEU A 18 -16.16 -7.32 -4.89
CA LEU A 18 -16.89 -7.77 -3.72
C LEU A 18 -16.65 -9.26 -3.54
N SER A 19 -16.25 -9.66 -2.36
CA SER A 19 -15.98 -11.05 -2.01
C SER A 19 -16.50 -11.40 -0.63
N LYS A 20 -16.75 -12.68 -0.42
CA LYS A 20 -17.23 -13.25 0.84
C LYS A 20 -16.18 -14.21 1.38
N LYS A 21 -15.83 -14.07 2.64
CA LYS A 21 -14.96 -15.04 3.33
C LYS A 21 -15.75 -16.32 3.61
N LYS A 22 -15.30 -17.45 3.06
CA LYS A 22 -16.06 -18.72 3.14
C LYS A 22 -16.26 -19.21 4.56
N SER A 23 -15.30 -18.97 5.45
CA SER A 23 -15.36 -19.45 6.83
C SER A 23 -16.30 -18.66 7.74
N THR A 24 -16.47 -17.34 7.50
CA THR A 24 -17.25 -16.45 8.39
C THR A 24 -18.49 -15.87 7.73
N GLY A 25 -18.56 -15.89 6.40
CA GLY A 25 -19.64 -15.27 5.64
C GLY A 25 -19.54 -13.74 5.51
N GLU A 26 -18.50 -13.13 6.07
CA GLU A 26 -18.27 -11.67 6.04
C GLU A 26 -17.86 -11.20 4.64
N TYR A 27 -18.23 -9.95 4.31
CA TYR A 27 -17.93 -9.32 3.04
C TYR A 27 -16.67 -8.47 3.11
N PHE A 28 -15.86 -8.54 2.05
CA PHE A 28 -14.62 -7.80 1.87
C PHE A 28 -14.51 -7.24 0.45
N ALA A 29 -13.77 -6.15 0.30
CA ALA A 29 -13.32 -5.67 -0.99
C ALA A 29 -11.92 -6.23 -1.28
N ILE A 30 -11.75 -6.96 -2.38
CA ILE A 30 -10.43 -7.46 -2.79
C ILE A 30 -9.95 -6.69 -4.02
N LYS A 31 -8.91 -5.86 -3.84
CA LYS A 31 -8.20 -5.20 -4.94
C LYS A 31 -7.19 -6.18 -5.52
N VAL A 32 -7.39 -6.52 -6.79
CA VAL A 32 -6.54 -7.47 -7.55
C VAL A 32 -5.66 -6.67 -8.50
N LEU A 33 -4.36 -6.76 -8.34
CA LEU A 33 -3.37 -6.01 -9.09
C LEU A 33 -2.49 -6.95 -9.90
N LYS A 34 -2.41 -6.77 -11.22
CA LYS A 34 -1.57 -7.58 -12.09
C LYS A 34 -0.12 -7.11 -12.03
N LYS A 35 0.81 -7.98 -11.64
CA LYS A 35 2.23 -7.65 -11.44
C LYS A 35 2.89 -7.12 -12.71
N ALA A 36 2.59 -7.69 -13.87
CA ALA A 36 3.11 -7.25 -15.16
C ALA A 36 2.70 -5.80 -15.48
N ASP A 37 1.43 -5.44 -15.22
CA ASP A 37 0.92 -4.08 -15.47
C ASP A 37 1.56 -3.05 -14.51
N MET A 38 1.83 -3.46 -13.25
CA MET A 38 2.53 -2.64 -12.26
C MET A 38 3.96 -2.33 -12.70
N VAL A 39 4.66 -3.31 -13.27
CA VAL A 39 6.03 -3.14 -13.80
C VAL A 39 5.98 -2.27 -15.07
N ALA A 40 5.14 -2.60 -16.04
CA ALA A 40 5.01 -1.87 -17.30
C ALA A 40 4.68 -0.37 -17.11
N LYS A 41 3.86 -0.04 -16.10
CA LYS A 41 3.46 1.33 -15.76
C LYS A 41 4.32 1.98 -14.67
N ASN A 42 5.43 1.36 -14.28
CA ASN A 42 6.35 1.82 -13.23
C ASN A 42 5.64 2.11 -11.87
N GLN A 43 4.63 1.32 -11.50
CA GLN A 43 3.78 1.51 -10.31
C GLN A 43 4.18 0.65 -9.12
N VAL A 44 5.19 -0.19 -9.23
CA VAL A 44 5.62 -1.12 -8.17
C VAL A 44 5.90 -0.38 -6.86
N THR A 45 6.56 0.78 -6.93
CA THR A 45 6.86 1.60 -5.75
C THR A 45 5.60 2.17 -5.11
N ASN A 46 4.64 2.65 -5.91
CA ASN A 46 3.39 3.22 -5.41
C ASN A 46 2.52 2.15 -4.73
N VAL A 47 2.38 0.96 -5.32
CA VAL A 47 1.63 -0.14 -4.72
C VAL A 47 2.28 -0.65 -3.42
N LYS A 48 3.61 -0.72 -3.36
CA LYS A 48 4.33 -1.04 -2.12
C LYS A 48 4.09 0.02 -1.05
N ALA A 49 4.11 1.30 -1.43
CA ALA A 49 3.83 2.40 -0.52
C ALA A 49 2.38 2.37 -0.03
N GLU A 50 1.40 2.18 -0.93
CA GLU A 50 -0.02 2.01 -0.59
C GLU A 50 -0.21 0.91 0.46
N ARG A 51 0.32 -0.28 0.20
CA ARG A 51 0.26 -1.40 1.15
C ARG A 51 0.91 -1.06 2.49
N ALA A 52 2.11 -0.48 2.48
CA ALA A 52 2.82 -0.12 3.70
C ALA A 52 2.04 0.92 4.53
N ILE A 53 1.46 1.93 3.88
CA ILE A 53 0.63 2.95 4.53
C ILE A 53 -0.61 2.32 5.16
N MET A 54 -1.33 1.48 4.42
CA MET A 54 -2.53 0.80 4.92
C MET A 54 -2.24 -0.16 6.09
N MET A 55 -1.05 -0.74 6.15
CA MET A 55 -0.60 -1.56 7.30
C MET A 55 -0.17 -0.70 8.48
N TRP A 56 0.46 0.44 8.23
CA TRP A 56 1.05 1.31 9.25
C TRP A 56 0.05 2.26 9.91
N GLN A 57 -1.01 2.63 9.19
CA GLN A 57 -1.99 3.60 9.69
C GLN A 57 -2.66 3.20 11.01
N GLY A 58 -2.63 1.91 11.37
CA GLY A 58 -3.32 1.40 12.54
C GLY A 58 -4.84 1.39 12.37
N GLU A 59 -5.56 1.43 13.49
CA GLU A 59 -7.02 1.44 13.49
C GLU A 59 -7.57 2.86 13.53
N SER A 60 -8.53 3.14 12.66
CA SER A 60 -9.31 4.38 12.61
C SER A 60 -10.72 4.08 12.13
N ASP A 61 -11.69 4.79 12.69
CA ASP A 61 -13.08 4.70 12.23
C ASP A 61 -13.29 5.43 10.89
N PHE A 62 -12.35 6.32 10.51
CA PHE A 62 -12.46 7.19 9.34
C PHE A 62 -11.45 6.88 8.23
N VAL A 63 -10.76 5.74 8.32
CA VAL A 63 -9.82 5.26 7.30
C VAL A 63 -10.07 3.79 7.04
N ALA A 64 -10.19 3.41 5.76
CA ALA A 64 -10.48 2.03 5.36
C ALA A 64 -9.38 1.06 5.81
N LYS A 65 -9.77 -0.06 6.41
CA LYS A 65 -8.85 -1.08 6.94
C LYS A 65 -8.34 -2.00 5.84
N LEU A 66 -7.06 -2.37 5.93
CA LEU A 66 -6.47 -3.49 5.22
C LEU A 66 -6.37 -4.68 6.19
N TYR A 67 -7.04 -5.77 5.86
CA TYR A 67 -7.05 -6.98 6.70
C TYR A 67 -5.93 -7.95 6.35
N TRP A 68 -5.79 -8.28 5.05
CA TRP A 68 -4.78 -9.24 4.58
C TRP A 68 -4.21 -8.82 3.25
N THR A 69 -3.00 -9.30 2.98
CA THR A 69 -2.38 -9.23 1.67
C THR A 69 -1.80 -10.59 1.32
N PHE A 70 -1.99 -11.03 0.09
CA PHE A 70 -1.36 -12.23 -0.42
C PHE A 70 -1.01 -12.05 -1.90
N SER A 71 -0.19 -12.93 -2.43
CA SER A 71 0.22 -12.85 -3.83
C SER A 71 0.27 -14.23 -4.47
N SER A 72 -0.06 -14.29 -5.75
CA SER A 72 0.23 -15.41 -6.63
C SER A 72 1.43 -15.09 -7.52
N LYS A 73 1.76 -15.97 -8.46
CA LYS A 73 2.80 -15.73 -9.46
C LYS A 73 2.59 -14.39 -10.19
N ASP A 74 1.36 -14.11 -10.63
CA ASP A 74 1.04 -13.01 -11.54
C ASP A 74 0.29 -11.85 -10.89
N TYR A 75 -0.29 -12.03 -9.68
CA TYR A 75 -1.17 -11.06 -9.04
C TYR A 75 -0.79 -10.77 -7.60
N LEU A 76 -1.11 -9.55 -7.16
CA LEU A 76 -1.12 -9.13 -5.77
C LEU A 76 -2.57 -8.85 -5.36
N TYR A 77 -2.95 -9.28 -4.16
CA TYR A 77 -4.29 -9.15 -3.61
C TYR A 77 -4.23 -8.35 -2.31
N LEU A 78 -5.05 -7.31 -2.22
CA LEU A 78 -5.26 -6.51 -1.02
C LEU A 78 -6.69 -6.72 -0.55
N VAL A 79 -6.88 -7.34 0.60
CA VAL A 79 -8.20 -7.60 1.20
C VAL A 79 -8.50 -6.49 2.18
N MET A 80 -9.50 -5.70 1.84
CA MET A 80 -9.87 -4.47 2.53
C MET A 80 -11.30 -4.52 3.05
N GLU A 81 -11.61 -3.61 3.95
CA GLU A 81 -12.96 -3.34 4.42
C GLU A 81 -13.89 -3.05 3.23
N TYR A 82 -15.08 -3.66 3.24
CA TYR A 82 -16.08 -3.41 2.21
C TYR A 82 -17.02 -2.29 2.65
N MET A 83 -17.11 -1.26 1.83
CA MET A 83 -17.98 -0.09 2.02
C MET A 83 -19.22 -0.24 1.13
N ASN A 84 -20.35 -0.63 1.73
CA ASN A 84 -21.56 -0.92 0.97
C ASN A 84 -22.36 0.33 0.56
N GLY A 85 -22.06 1.50 1.14
CA GLY A 85 -22.69 2.78 0.77
C GLY A 85 -22.13 3.42 -0.50
N GLY A 86 -21.06 2.83 -1.08
CA GLY A 86 -20.42 3.35 -2.28
C GLY A 86 -19.55 4.59 -2.01
N ASP A 87 -19.26 5.37 -3.05
CA ASP A 87 -18.44 6.57 -2.98
C ASP A 87 -19.27 7.86 -2.98
N CYS A 88 -18.70 8.93 -2.39
CA CYS A 88 -19.36 10.24 -2.31
C CYS A 88 -19.59 10.88 -3.67
N ALA A 89 -18.73 10.64 -4.68
CA ALA A 89 -18.92 11.21 -6.01
C ALA A 89 -20.19 10.64 -6.66
N SER A 90 -20.39 9.33 -6.56
CA SER A 90 -21.61 8.66 -7.02
C SER A 90 -22.85 9.15 -6.28
N LEU A 91 -22.76 9.33 -4.96
CA LEU A 91 -23.85 9.84 -4.14
C LEU A 91 -24.26 11.27 -4.55
N ILE A 92 -23.28 12.18 -4.71
CA ILE A 92 -23.50 13.55 -5.17
C ILE A 92 -24.14 13.57 -6.56
N LYS A 93 -23.66 12.71 -7.45
CA LYS A 93 -24.20 12.61 -8.81
C LYS A 93 -25.67 12.16 -8.84
N VAL A 94 -26.04 11.22 -8.00
CA VAL A 94 -27.42 10.70 -7.91
C VAL A 94 -28.37 11.73 -7.30
N LEU A 95 -27.94 12.42 -6.23
CA LEU A 95 -28.77 13.39 -5.51
C LEU A 95 -28.75 14.82 -6.10
N GLY A 96 -27.82 15.11 -7.02
CA GLY A 96 -27.59 16.47 -7.53
C GLY A 96 -26.91 17.42 -6.53
N GLY A 97 -26.68 16.99 -5.30
CA GLY A 97 -26.06 17.71 -4.20
C GLY A 97 -26.33 16.99 -2.89
N LEU A 98 -25.71 17.46 -1.80
CA LEU A 98 -25.93 16.93 -0.45
C LEU A 98 -26.55 17.99 0.45
N PRO A 99 -27.46 17.61 1.37
CA PRO A 99 -27.94 18.49 2.43
C PRO A 99 -26.77 19.04 3.26
N GLU A 100 -26.87 20.29 3.72
CA GLU A 100 -25.81 20.96 4.47
C GLU A 100 -25.34 20.18 5.70
N ASP A 101 -26.30 19.57 6.43
CA ASP A 101 -25.97 18.78 7.63
C ASP A 101 -25.18 17.52 7.30
N TRP A 102 -25.44 16.89 6.15
CA TRP A 102 -24.65 15.76 5.67
C TRP A 102 -23.22 16.19 5.29
N VAL A 103 -23.10 17.36 4.63
CA VAL A 103 -21.78 17.91 4.27
C VAL A 103 -20.99 18.23 5.54
N LYS A 104 -21.59 18.88 6.55
CA LYS A 104 -20.94 19.15 7.84
C LYS A 104 -20.41 17.88 8.49
N LYS A 105 -21.25 16.83 8.57
CA LYS A 105 -20.86 15.52 9.11
C LYS A 105 -19.70 14.92 8.32
N TYR A 106 -19.82 14.80 6.99
CA TYR A 106 -18.82 14.15 6.16
C TYR A 106 -17.49 14.91 6.15
N ILE A 107 -17.51 16.25 6.10
CA ILE A 107 -16.27 17.03 6.21
C ILE A 107 -15.61 16.85 7.59
N GLY A 108 -16.40 16.79 8.67
CA GLY A 108 -15.88 16.47 10.00
C GLY A 108 -15.18 15.11 10.04
N GLU A 109 -15.77 14.07 9.44
CA GLU A 109 -15.21 12.74 9.36
C GLU A 109 -13.94 12.68 8.47
N VAL A 110 -13.90 13.45 7.36
CA VAL A 110 -12.68 13.64 6.55
C VAL A 110 -11.57 14.27 7.37
N VAL A 111 -11.86 15.32 8.15
CA VAL A 111 -10.86 15.99 9.00
C VAL A 111 -10.29 15.01 10.03
N LEU A 112 -11.12 14.22 10.70
CA LEU A 112 -10.69 13.20 11.66
C LEU A 112 -9.83 12.12 10.99
N GLY A 113 -10.20 11.66 9.80
CA GLY A 113 -9.41 10.71 9.03
C GLY A 113 -8.05 11.29 8.60
N VAL A 114 -8.01 12.54 8.16
CA VAL A 114 -6.77 13.24 7.79
C VAL A 114 -5.88 13.48 9.01
N GLU A 115 -6.44 13.89 10.15
CA GLU A 115 -5.71 14.02 11.41
C GLU A 115 -5.05 12.71 11.82
N HIS A 116 -5.79 11.60 11.75
CA HIS A 116 -5.27 10.27 12.03
C HIS A 116 -4.07 9.92 11.14
N LEU A 117 -4.15 10.19 9.83
CA LEU A 117 -3.04 9.97 8.89
C LEU A 117 -1.86 10.90 9.18
N HIS A 118 -2.11 12.20 9.40
CA HIS A 118 -1.08 13.20 9.65
C HIS A 118 -0.33 12.95 10.96
N SER A 119 -1.01 12.48 12.02
CA SER A 119 -0.36 12.10 13.28
C SER A 119 0.67 10.98 13.11
N ARG A 120 0.53 10.17 12.05
CA ARG A 120 1.44 9.08 11.66
C ARG A 120 2.42 9.48 10.55
N GLY A 121 2.46 10.76 10.19
CA GLY A 121 3.35 11.28 9.16
C GLY A 121 2.92 10.89 7.73
N ILE A 122 1.66 10.47 7.53
CA ILE A 122 1.12 10.08 6.23
C ILE A 122 0.35 11.25 5.63
N VAL A 123 0.67 11.66 4.40
CA VAL A 123 -0.08 12.64 3.62
C VAL A 123 -0.82 11.93 2.50
N HIS A 124 -2.14 12.08 2.41
CA HIS A 124 -3.00 11.36 1.44
C HIS A 124 -2.73 11.80 0.00
N ARG A 125 -2.75 13.10 -0.29
CA ARG A 125 -2.45 13.78 -1.56
C ARG A 125 -3.42 13.57 -2.73
N ASP A 126 -4.50 12.80 -2.53
CA ASP A 126 -5.55 12.56 -3.55
C ASP A 126 -6.94 12.56 -2.91
N LEU A 127 -7.21 13.54 -2.04
CA LEU A 127 -8.52 13.71 -1.43
C LEU A 127 -9.50 14.23 -2.48
N LYS A 128 -10.52 13.43 -2.76
CA LYS A 128 -11.62 13.74 -3.68
C LYS A 128 -12.83 12.87 -3.35
N PRO A 129 -14.05 13.23 -3.77
CA PRO A 129 -15.25 12.47 -3.46
C PRO A 129 -15.21 11.00 -3.90
N ASP A 130 -14.47 10.66 -4.97
CA ASP A 130 -14.26 9.28 -5.43
C ASP A 130 -13.51 8.41 -4.43
N ASN A 131 -12.64 9.02 -3.60
CA ASN A 131 -11.81 8.34 -2.61
C ASN A 131 -12.39 8.42 -1.19
N LEU A 132 -13.65 8.86 -1.08
CA LEU A 132 -14.41 8.94 0.15
C LEU A 132 -15.55 7.92 0.08
N LEU A 133 -15.39 6.79 0.79
CA LEU A 133 -16.36 5.71 0.78
C LEU A 133 -17.26 5.77 2.02
N ILE A 134 -18.49 5.28 1.87
CA ILE A 134 -19.50 5.27 2.93
C ILE A 134 -19.72 3.84 3.39
N ASP A 135 -19.60 3.62 4.70
CA ASP A 135 -19.83 2.31 5.31
C ASP A 135 -21.32 2.00 5.51
N SER A 136 -21.62 0.82 6.08
CA SER A 136 -22.99 0.37 6.34
C SER A 136 -23.74 1.19 7.37
N LYS A 137 -23.04 1.99 8.17
CA LYS A 137 -23.62 2.86 9.21
C LYS A 137 -23.79 4.30 8.73
N GLY A 138 -23.39 4.60 7.48
CA GLY A 138 -23.43 5.94 6.91
C GLY A 138 -22.26 6.82 7.39
N HIS A 139 -21.14 6.24 7.81
CA HIS A 139 -19.90 6.94 8.12
C HIS A 139 -18.98 6.95 6.92
N LEU A 140 -18.25 8.05 6.76
CA LEU A 140 -17.29 8.23 5.68
C LEU A 140 -15.91 7.72 6.09
N LYS A 141 -15.22 7.03 5.16
CA LYS A 141 -13.84 6.58 5.33
C LYS A 141 -12.97 6.95 4.14
N LEU A 142 -11.74 7.37 4.45
CA LEU A 142 -10.72 7.65 3.45
C LEU A 142 -10.19 6.34 2.86
N THR A 143 -9.98 6.31 1.55
CA THR A 143 -9.44 5.17 0.81
C THR A 143 -8.49 5.63 -0.29
N ASP A 144 -7.85 4.69 -0.98
CA ASP A 144 -6.94 4.88 -2.12
C ASP A 144 -5.67 5.69 -1.79
N PHE A 145 -4.70 5.01 -1.20
CA PHE A 145 -3.40 5.56 -0.80
C PHE A 145 -2.33 5.47 -1.90
N GLY A 146 -2.72 5.21 -3.15
CA GLY A 146 -1.80 5.04 -4.29
C GLY A 146 -0.89 6.25 -4.57
N LEU A 147 -1.33 7.46 -4.21
CA LEU A 147 -0.56 8.68 -4.30
C LEU A 147 0.00 9.17 -2.95
N SER A 148 -0.32 8.51 -1.85
CA SER A 148 0.07 8.93 -0.50
C SER A 148 1.59 8.80 -0.27
N ARG A 149 2.11 9.56 0.69
CA ARG A 149 3.53 9.52 1.09
C ARG A 149 3.66 9.54 2.61
N MET A 150 4.67 8.82 3.09
CA MET A 150 5.09 8.81 4.49
C MET A 150 6.30 9.72 4.71
N GLY A 151 6.40 10.29 5.92
CA GLY A 151 7.58 11.03 6.37
C GLY A 151 7.69 12.48 5.87
N LEU A 152 6.71 13.00 5.12
CA LEU A 152 6.75 14.40 4.64
C LEU A 152 6.55 15.40 5.79
N ILE A 153 5.69 15.10 6.75
CA ILE A 153 5.38 16.00 7.89
C ILE A 153 6.59 16.13 8.83
N GLY A 154 7.37 15.06 8.99
CA GLY A 154 8.58 15.08 9.82
C GLY A 154 9.70 15.99 9.29
N ARG A 155 9.77 16.24 7.98
CA ARG A 155 10.77 17.13 7.38
C ARG A 155 10.48 18.61 7.65
N GLN A 156 9.22 19.02 7.68
CA GLN A 156 8.83 20.41 8.01
C GLN A 156 9.01 20.71 9.50
N LYS A 157 8.73 19.75 10.40
CA LYS A 157 8.98 19.91 11.83
C LYS A 157 10.47 20.01 12.16
N ARG A 158 11.36 19.37 11.38
CA ARG A 158 12.83 19.50 11.55
C ARG A 158 13.38 20.86 11.15
N ALA A 159 12.74 21.56 10.24
CA ALA A 159 13.12 22.93 9.89
C ALA A 159 12.76 23.95 11.00
N LEU A 160 11.80 23.58 11.87
CA LEU A 160 11.33 24.43 12.98
C LEU A 160 11.93 24.06 14.35
N ASN A 161 12.42 22.81 14.53
CA ASN A 161 13.02 22.33 15.77
C ASN A 161 14.34 21.60 15.49
N SER A 162 15.43 22.32 15.48
CA SER A 162 16.79 21.76 15.49
C SER A 162 17.11 21.11 16.84
N GLY A 163 16.56 19.92 17.10
CA GLY A 163 16.80 19.23 18.37
C GLY A 163 16.03 17.93 18.63
N ALA A 164 15.18 17.46 17.73
CA ALA A 164 14.43 16.21 17.95
C ALA A 164 14.86 15.09 17.00
N GLU A 165 15.07 13.90 17.59
CA GLU A 165 15.50 12.67 16.92
C GLU A 165 14.69 12.29 15.67
N ALA A 166 15.39 11.69 14.72
CA ALA A 166 14.84 11.26 13.46
C ALA A 166 13.76 10.19 13.64
N ALA A 167 12.57 10.39 13.07
CA ALA A 167 11.60 9.33 12.88
C ALA A 167 12.27 8.15 12.14
N PRO A 168 12.03 6.89 12.54
CA PRO A 168 12.67 5.74 11.91
C PRO A 168 12.29 5.69 10.42
N ASP A 169 13.28 5.48 9.58
CA ASP A 169 13.10 5.27 8.14
C ASP A 169 12.54 3.84 7.94
N ILE A 170 11.22 3.73 7.99
CA ILE A 170 10.47 2.47 7.91
C ILE A 170 10.72 1.73 6.58
N LEU A 171 11.17 2.46 5.54
CA LEU A 171 11.55 1.86 4.27
C LEU A 171 12.88 1.11 4.36
N LYS A 172 13.74 1.44 5.33
CA LYS A 172 15.03 0.76 5.56
C LYS A 172 14.92 -0.47 6.45
N HIS A 173 13.94 -0.54 7.35
CA HIS A 173 13.85 -1.57 8.39
C HIS A 173 12.55 -2.40 8.36
N GLY A 174 11.70 -2.25 7.34
CA GLY A 174 10.52 -3.08 7.14
C GLY A 174 10.87 -4.44 6.51
N PRO A 175 9.90 -5.37 6.42
CA PRO A 175 10.08 -6.70 5.80
C PRO A 175 10.47 -6.64 4.31
N PHE A 176 10.74 -5.46 3.78
CA PHE A 176 11.23 -5.18 2.44
C PHE A 176 12.65 -4.59 2.41
N ALA A 177 13.37 -4.52 3.52
CA ALA A 177 14.79 -4.21 3.50
C ALA A 177 15.48 -5.29 2.67
N ARG A 178 16.10 -4.91 1.55
CA ARG A 178 16.99 -5.80 0.81
C ARG A 178 18.07 -6.21 1.80
N SER A 179 18.30 -7.50 1.97
CA SER A 179 19.52 -7.98 2.60
C SER A 179 20.67 -7.40 1.78
N ALA A 180 21.37 -6.44 2.37
CA ALA A 180 22.63 -5.95 1.83
C ALA A 180 23.70 -7.00 2.11
N SER A 181 23.70 -8.05 1.30
CA SER A 181 24.78 -8.98 1.17
C SER A 181 25.09 -9.04 -0.31
N MET A 182 25.95 -8.14 -0.75
CA MET A 182 26.91 -8.35 -1.85
C MET A 182 27.83 -7.15 -1.98
N ALA A 183 29.07 -7.43 -1.55
CA ALA A 183 30.29 -6.95 -2.16
C ALA A 183 30.60 -5.43 -2.15
N SER A 184 31.40 -5.06 -1.17
CA SER A 184 32.38 -4.00 -1.34
C SER A 184 33.32 -4.33 -2.49
N PHE A 185 33.09 -3.78 -3.68
CA PHE A 185 34.14 -3.65 -4.68
C PHE A 185 35.03 -2.48 -4.28
N ARG A 186 36.15 -2.79 -3.67
CA ARG A 186 37.28 -1.88 -3.62
C ARG A 186 37.85 -1.81 -5.03
N SER A 187 37.80 -0.63 -5.62
CA SER A 187 38.68 -0.28 -6.75
C SER A 187 40.10 -0.19 -6.21
N THR A 188 40.95 -1.14 -6.59
CA THR A 188 42.39 -1.02 -6.55
C THR A 188 42.90 -0.86 -7.98
N SER A 189 43.69 0.17 -8.15
CA SER A 189 44.43 0.53 -9.33
C SER A 189 45.25 -0.65 -9.91
N MET A 190 45.38 -0.61 -11.22
CA MET A 190 46.31 -1.43 -12.02
C MET A 190 47.72 -1.38 -11.46
N ASP A 191 48.35 -2.56 -11.41
CA ASP A 191 49.75 -2.72 -11.75
C ASP A 191 49.95 -3.97 -12.60
N LEU A 192 50.56 -3.75 -13.73
CA LEU A 192 51.01 -4.75 -14.70
C LEU A 192 52.10 -5.60 -14.07
N HIS A 193 51.99 -6.92 -14.05
CA HIS A 193 53.00 -7.87 -14.50
C HIS A 193 52.49 -9.33 -14.41
N GLY A 194 52.69 -10.06 -15.48
CA GLY A 194 52.11 -11.32 -15.79
C GLY A 194 52.55 -12.55 -14.93
N ARG A 195 51.73 -13.54 -14.91
CA ARG A 195 52.01 -14.95 -15.23
C ARG A 195 50.76 -15.81 -15.09
N SER A 196 50.55 -16.60 -16.12
CA SER A 196 49.63 -17.71 -16.28
C SER A 196 49.74 -18.77 -15.20
N HIS A 197 48.58 -19.37 -14.78
CA HIS A 197 48.35 -20.80 -14.61
C HIS A 197 46.84 -21.09 -14.33
N SER A 198 46.24 -21.84 -15.21
CA SER A 198 44.99 -22.62 -15.01
C SER A 198 45.40 -24.10 -14.75
N PRO A 199 44.51 -25.07 -14.49
CA PRO A 199 43.10 -25.05 -14.08
C PRO A 199 42.80 -26.06 -12.94
N GLY A 200 41.60 -26.04 -12.39
CA GLY A 200 41.09 -27.07 -11.47
C GLY A 200 39.55 -27.09 -11.48
N SER A 201 39.04 -28.17 -12.02
CA SER A 201 37.64 -28.53 -12.31
C SER A 201 36.75 -28.74 -11.09
N THR A 202 35.49 -28.27 -11.24
CA THR A 202 34.12 -28.75 -10.84
C THR A 202 33.96 -29.79 -9.72
N PRO A 203 32.81 -29.82 -8.98
CA PRO A 203 31.56 -30.26 -9.55
C PRO A 203 30.28 -29.50 -9.16
N LEU A 204 29.28 -29.60 -10.04
CA LEU A 204 27.86 -29.29 -9.87
C LEU A 204 27.23 -30.06 -8.70
N MET A 205 26.40 -29.39 -7.90
CA MET A 205 25.40 -30.07 -7.10
C MET A 205 24.00 -29.57 -7.50
N THR A 206 23.14 -30.53 -7.78
CA THR A 206 21.73 -30.44 -8.14
C THR A 206 20.85 -30.17 -6.93
N PRO A 207 19.66 -29.54 -7.11
CA PRO A 207 18.75 -29.21 -6.00
C PRO A 207 17.80 -30.39 -5.76
N SER A 208 17.97 -31.09 -4.66
CA SER A 208 16.95 -31.93 -4.04
C SER A 208 17.17 -31.87 -2.54
N ASP A 209 16.10 -31.53 -1.82
CA ASP A 209 15.85 -31.65 -0.39
C ASP A 209 15.42 -30.35 0.27
N CYS A 210 14.10 -30.15 0.20
CA CYS A 210 13.36 -29.38 1.19
C CYS A 210 11.92 -29.87 1.26
N TYR A 211 11.67 -30.79 2.17
CA TYR A 211 10.41 -31.04 2.86
C TYR A 211 10.76 -31.59 4.26
N PRO A 212 9.93 -31.43 5.29
CA PRO A 212 8.48 -31.27 5.32
C PRO A 212 7.96 -29.87 5.62
#